data_05afc9cb0850fc8acc269de8e3a5f47d
#
_entry.id   05afc9cb0850fc8acc269de8e3a5f47d
#
_cell.length_a   1.000
_cell.length_b   1.000
_cell.length_c   1.000
_cell.angle_alpha   90.00
_cell.angle_beta   90.00
_cell.angle_gamma   90.00
#
_symmetry.space_group_name_H-M   'P 1'
#
loop_
_entity.id
_entity.type
_entity.pdbx_description
1 polymer ?
#
loop_
_entity_poly.entity_id
_entity_poly.type
_entity_poly.pdbx_seq_one_letter_code
_entity_poly.pdbx_strand_id
1 'polypeptide(L)'
;MEELLKKFENKQPEIVFEWKDSETEAEGWVVINSLRNGAAGGGTRMRKGLDKREVESLAKTMEVKFTVAGPPIGGAKSGINFDPADPRKEGVLRRWYAAVTPMLRNYYGTGGDMNVDQYA
;
A
#
# COMPACT_ATOMS: atom_id res chain seq x y z
N MET A 1 17.80 -10.42 8.75
CA MET A 1 16.40 -10.08 8.39
C MET A 1 15.43 -10.25 9.55
N GLU A 2 15.49 -11.34 10.27
CA GLU A 2 14.62 -11.58 11.43
C GLU A 2 14.76 -10.53 12.53
N GLU A 3 15.98 -10.10 12.80
CA GLU A 3 16.24 -9.07 13.81
C GLU A 3 15.61 -7.74 13.43
N LEU A 4 15.65 -7.39 12.15
CA LEU A 4 15.03 -6.17 11.66
C LEU A 4 13.52 -6.26 11.73
N LEU A 5 12.95 -7.42 11.42
CA LEU A 5 11.51 -7.61 11.54
C LEU A 5 11.06 -7.45 13.00
N LYS A 6 11.83 -8.01 13.95
CA LYS A 6 11.54 -7.82 15.37
C LYS A 6 11.62 -6.35 15.78
N LYS A 7 12.61 -5.64 15.27
CA LYS A 7 12.78 -4.22 15.56
C LYS A 7 11.55 -3.39 15.14
N PHE A 8 10.95 -3.74 13.99
CA PHE A 8 9.81 -3.02 13.46
C PHE A 8 8.45 -3.62 13.84
N GLU A 9 8.43 -4.77 14.47
CA GLU A 9 7.24 -5.55 14.78
C GLU A 9 6.18 -4.77 15.53
N ASN A 10 6.58 -4.01 16.53
CA ASN A 10 5.66 -3.25 17.37
C ASN A 10 5.53 -1.79 16.97
N LYS A 11 6.21 -1.39 15.90
CA LYS A 11 6.16 -0.02 15.45
C LYS A 11 4.85 0.25 14.71
N GLN A 12 4.14 1.26 15.14
CA GLN A 12 2.92 1.67 14.45
C GLN A 12 3.27 2.34 13.13
N PRO A 13 2.48 2.14 12.09
CA PRO A 13 2.69 2.87 10.84
C PRO A 13 2.49 4.36 11.06
N GLU A 14 3.22 5.15 10.29
CA GLU A 14 3.18 6.59 10.41
C GLU A 14 1.87 7.17 9.85
N ILE A 15 1.39 6.61 8.75
CA ILE A 15 0.16 7.06 8.11
C ILE A 15 -0.65 5.84 7.64
N VAL A 16 -1.94 5.88 7.91
CA VAL A 16 -2.88 4.88 7.40
C VAL A 16 -4.08 5.60 6.80
N PHE A 17 -4.37 5.31 5.54
CA PHE A 17 -5.59 5.78 4.88
C PHE A 17 -6.52 4.60 4.66
N GLU A 18 -7.80 4.82 4.89
CA GLU A 18 -8.83 3.84 4.62
C GLU A 18 -9.78 4.39 3.55
N TRP A 19 -10.20 3.51 2.68
CA TRP A 19 -11.09 3.88 1.58
C TRP A 19 -12.20 2.85 1.43
N LYS A 20 -13.38 3.33 1.14
CA LYS A 20 -14.51 2.47 0.82
C LYS A 20 -15.06 2.90 -0.52
N ASP A 21 -15.26 1.94 -1.42
CA ASP A 21 -15.81 2.24 -2.73
C ASP A 21 -17.27 2.68 -2.60
N SER A 22 -17.64 3.70 -3.35
CA SER A 22 -19.00 4.22 -3.32
C SER A 22 -19.99 3.38 -4.10
N GLU A 23 -19.53 2.48 -4.94
CA GLU A 23 -20.39 1.70 -5.84
C GLU A 23 -20.35 0.20 -5.63
N THR A 24 -19.37 -0.31 -4.90
CA THR A 24 -19.25 -1.74 -4.60
C THR A 24 -18.90 -1.93 -3.14
N GLU A 25 -18.71 -3.19 -2.75
CA GLU A 25 -18.26 -3.55 -1.40
C GLU A 25 -16.75 -3.45 -1.22
N ALA A 26 -16.02 -2.99 -2.23
CA ALA A 26 -14.56 -2.90 -2.17
C ALA A 26 -14.12 -1.93 -1.07
N GLU A 27 -13.06 -2.32 -0.39
CA GLU A 27 -12.39 -1.50 0.61
C GLU A 27 -10.90 -1.47 0.29
N GLY A 28 -10.23 -0.39 0.68
CA GLY A 28 -8.80 -0.30 0.43
C GLY A 28 -8.08 0.46 1.52
N TRP A 29 -6.77 0.27 1.56
CA TRP A 29 -5.90 0.89 2.56
C TRP A 29 -4.59 1.29 1.92
N VAL A 30 -4.07 2.44 2.33
CA VAL A 30 -2.68 2.82 2.06
C VAL A 30 -2.01 2.91 3.42
N VAL A 31 -0.99 2.10 3.61
CA VAL A 31 -0.23 2.09 4.85
C VAL A 31 1.19 2.55 4.55
N ILE A 32 1.59 3.64 5.16
CA ILE A 32 2.95 4.16 5.08
C ILE A 32 3.61 3.88 6.42
N ASN A 33 4.55 2.92 6.43
CA ASN A 33 5.21 2.52 7.65
C ASN A 33 6.08 3.65 8.19
N SER A 34 6.85 4.28 7.32
CA SER A 34 7.59 5.48 7.66
C SER A 34 7.87 6.30 6.41
N LEU A 35 8.10 7.61 6.63
CA LEU A 35 8.57 8.51 5.58
C LEU A 35 10.05 8.73 5.83
N ARG A 36 10.90 8.11 5.03
CA ARG A 36 12.34 8.30 5.13
C ARG A 36 12.76 9.26 4.04
N ASN A 37 13.39 10.37 4.43
CA ASN A 37 13.72 11.47 3.51
C ASN A 37 12.48 12.06 2.85
N GLY A 38 11.34 12.00 3.55
CA GLY A 38 10.07 12.52 3.05
C GLY A 38 9.37 11.64 2.02
N ALA A 39 9.83 10.41 1.84
CA ALA A 39 9.28 9.53 0.82
C ALA A 39 9.07 8.12 1.34
N ALA A 40 8.18 7.41 0.69
CA ALA A 40 7.93 6.00 0.93
C ALA A 40 7.60 5.31 -0.39
N GLY A 41 7.79 4.01 -0.45
CA GLY A 41 7.52 3.24 -1.66
C GLY A 41 6.96 1.86 -1.35
N GLY A 42 6.25 1.31 -2.31
CA GLY A 42 5.63 0.00 -2.23
C GLY A 42 4.58 -0.15 -3.31
N GLY A 43 4.05 -1.33 -3.47
CA GLY A 43 3.06 -1.62 -4.50
C GLY A 43 1.63 -1.69 -3.96
N THR A 44 0.71 -2.02 -4.85
CA THR A 44 -0.70 -2.23 -4.50
C THR A 44 -1.06 -3.70 -4.73
N ARG A 45 -1.76 -4.29 -3.78
CA ARG A 45 -2.26 -5.66 -3.89
C ARG A 45 -3.78 -5.63 -3.93
N MET A 46 -4.36 -6.44 -4.80
CA MET A 46 -5.80 -6.67 -4.79
C MET A 46 -6.06 -8.16 -4.55
N ARG A 47 -6.83 -8.47 -3.52
CA ARG A 47 -7.19 -9.85 -3.20
C ARG A 47 -8.48 -9.83 -2.39
N LYS A 48 -9.37 -10.76 -2.70
CA LYS A 48 -10.58 -10.93 -1.90
C LYS A 48 -10.18 -11.42 -0.52
N GLY A 49 -10.70 -10.77 0.51
CA GLY A 49 -10.37 -11.09 1.89
C GLY A 49 -9.16 -10.36 2.45
N LEU A 50 -8.55 -9.48 1.65
CA LEU A 50 -7.46 -8.64 2.15
C LEU A 50 -7.99 -7.71 3.24
N ASP A 51 -7.22 -7.51 4.29
CA ASP A 51 -7.59 -6.60 5.37
C ASP A 51 -6.45 -5.62 5.68
N LYS A 52 -6.74 -4.65 6.53
CA LYS A 52 -5.79 -3.62 6.93
C LYS A 52 -4.54 -4.24 7.57
N ARG A 53 -4.73 -5.27 8.38
CA ARG A 53 -3.64 -5.94 9.09
C ARG A 53 -2.62 -6.55 8.12
N GLU A 54 -3.12 -7.16 7.05
CA GLU A 54 -2.25 -7.72 6.02
C GLU A 54 -1.47 -6.61 5.31
N VAL A 55 -2.11 -5.49 4.99
CA VAL A 55 -1.46 -4.36 4.33
C VAL A 55 -0.39 -3.76 5.25
N GLU A 56 -0.67 -3.63 6.54
CA GLU A 56 0.32 -3.16 7.52
C GLU A 56 1.54 -4.07 7.57
N SER A 57 1.31 -5.38 7.57
CA SER A 57 2.40 -6.36 7.59
C SER A 57 3.27 -6.25 6.35
N LEU A 58 2.65 -6.08 5.18
CA LEU A 58 3.37 -5.92 3.93
C LEU A 58 4.18 -4.62 3.89
N ALA A 59 3.65 -3.54 4.45
CA ALA A 59 4.37 -2.28 4.55
C ALA A 59 5.62 -2.41 5.42
N LYS A 60 5.53 -3.14 6.52
CA LYS A 60 6.68 -3.42 7.38
C LYS A 60 7.74 -4.23 6.65
N THR A 61 7.32 -5.20 5.86
CA THR A 61 8.23 -6.01 5.05
C THR A 61 8.96 -5.14 4.04
N MET A 62 8.27 -4.19 3.40
CA MET A 62 8.91 -3.26 2.49
C MET A 62 9.93 -2.37 3.22
N GLU A 63 9.60 -1.93 4.43
CA GLU A 63 10.52 -1.13 5.25
C GLU A 63 11.83 -1.89 5.50
N VAL A 64 11.73 -3.16 5.85
CA VAL A 64 12.90 -4.00 6.08
C VAL A 64 13.73 -4.16 4.81
N LYS A 65 13.06 -4.43 3.69
CA LYS A 65 13.75 -4.58 2.40
C LYS A 65 14.52 -3.33 2.02
N PHE A 66 13.93 -2.15 2.16
CA PHE A 66 14.58 -0.90 1.82
C PHE A 66 15.72 -0.58 2.79
N THR A 67 15.60 -0.98 4.04
CA THR A 67 16.66 -0.79 5.02
C THR A 67 17.89 -1.65 4.68
N VAL A 68 17.66 -2.87 4.22
CA VAL A 68 18.75 -3.81 3.93
C VAL A 68 19.43 -3.53 2.59
N ALA A 69 18.66 -3.30 1.54
CA ALA A 69 19.21 -3.26 0.18
C ALA A 69 18.46 -2.35 -0.79
N GLY A 70 17.54 -1.55 -0.29
CA GLY A 70 16.69 -0.73 -1.14
C GLY A 70 17.12 0.73 -1.18
N PRO A 71 16.30 1.57 -1.82
CA PRO A 71 16.53 3.01 -1.82
C PRO A 71 16.30 3.58 -0.39
N PRO A 72 16.86 4.78 -0.09
CA PRO A 72 16.74 5.37 1.24
C PRO A 72 15.36 6.02 1.47
N ILE A 73 14.31 5.24 1.32
CA ILE A 73 12.92 5.67 1.55
C ILE A 73 12.25 4.70 2.51
N GLY A 74 11.14 5.11 3.07
CA GLY A 74 10.36 4.26 3.96
C GLY A 74 9.54 3.22 3.21
N GLY A 75 9.07 2.21 3.92
CA GLY A 75 8.24 1.17 3.36
C GLY A 75 6.78 1.55 3.40
N ALA A 76 6.07 1.25 2.33
CA ALA A 76 4.63 1.46 2.23
C ALA A 76 4.00 0.31 1.47
N LYS A 77 2.69 0.17 1.62
CA LYS A 77 1.93 -0.80 0.86
C LYS A 77 0.51 -0.30 0.72
N SER A 78 -0.11 -0.65 -0.38
CA SER A 78 -1.54 -0.41 -0.58
C SER A 78 -2.23 -1.73 -0.85
N GLY A 79 -3.50 -1.79 -0.52
CA GLY A 79 -4.25 -3.01 -0.78
C GLY A 79 -5.72 -2.72 -0.96
N ILE A 80 -6.36 -3.53 -1.78
CA ILE A 80 -7.80 -3.46 -2.03
C ILE A 80 -8.39 -4.82 -1.79
N ASN A 81 -9.39 -4.87 -0.92
CA ASN A 81 -10.17 -6.08 -0.68
C ASN A 81 -11.22 -6.19 -1.78
N PHE A 82 -10.91 -6.88 -2.84
CA PHE A 82 -11.81 -7.10 -3.94
C PHE A 82 -11.28 -8.24 -4.80
N ASP A 83 -12.17 -9.00 -5.42
CA ASP A 83 -11.78 -10.10 -6.29
C ASP A 83 -11.25 -9.55 -7.62
N PRO A 84 -9.95 -9.77 -7.94
CA PRO A 84 -9.40 -9.27 -9.20
C PRO A 84 -10.00 -9.91 -10.45
N ALA A 85 -10.75 -10.99 -10.32
CA ALA A 85 -11.46 -11.60 -11.43
C ALA A 85 -12.87 -11.02 -11.64
N ASP A 86 -13.33 -10.16 -10.75
CA ASP A 86 -14.65 -9.55 -10.84
C ASP A 86 -14.70 -8.57 -12.01
N PRO A 87 -15.77 -8.61 -12.84
CA PRO A 87 -15.88 -7.70 -13.98
C PRO A 87 -15.96 -6.22 -13.59
N ARG A 88 -16.27 -5.89 -12.33
CA ARG A 88 -16.31 -4.52 -11.84
C ARG A 88 -14.92 -4.00 -11.44
N LYS A 89 -13.88 -4.81 -11.58
CA LYS A 89 -12.51 -4.48 -11.18
C LYS A 89 -12.02 -3.14 -11.70
N GLU A 90 -12.21 -2.89 -12.99
CA GLU A 90 -11.71 -1.66 -13.58
C GLU A 90 -12.32 -0.40 -12.97
N GLY A 91 -13.62 -0.44 -12.70
CA GLY A 91 -14.30 0.68 -12.05
C GLY A 91 -13.78 0.90 -10.64
N VAL A 92 -13.58 -0.19 -9.89
CA VAL A 92 -13.01 -0.13 -8.54
C VAL A 92 -11.62 0.51 -8.57
N LEU A 93 -10.75 0.05 -9.47
CA LEU A 93 -9.39 0.59 -9.59
C LEU A 93 -9.41 2.06 -9.97
N ARG A 94 -10.28 2.45 -10.89
CA ARG A 94 -10.38 3.84 -11.33
C ARG A 94 -10.75 4.75 -10.16
N ARG A 95 -11.74 4.35 -9.38
CA ARG A 95 -12.17 5.14 -8.21
C ARG A 95 -11.11 5.13 -7.12
N TRP A 96 -10.43 4.00 -6.92
CA TRP A 96 -9.31 3.89 -5.99
C TRP A 96 -8.21 4.90 -6.35
N TYR A 97 -7.74 4.88 -7.60
CA TYR A 97 -6.68 5.80 -8.03
C TYR A 97 -7.10 7.25 -7.95
N ALA A 98 -8.36 7.55 -8.28
CA ALA A 98 -8.87 8.92 -8.15
C ALA A 98 -8.82 9.39 -6.70
N ALA A 99 -9.12 8.50 -5.76
CA ALA A 99 -9.12 8.85 -4.34
C ALA A 99 -7.71 9.02 -3.76
N VAL A 100 -6.77 8.13 -4.15
CA VAL A 100 -5.46 8.09 -3.49
C VAL A 100 -4.37 8.89 -4.23
N THR A 101 -4.55 9.21 -5.50
CA THR A 101 -3.53 9.90 -6.27
C THR A 101 -3.07 11.23 -5.64
N PRO A 102 -3.96 12.09 -5.14
CA PRO A 102 -3.51 13.31 -4.48
C PRO A 102 -2.57 13.08 -3.31
N MET A 103 -2.79 11.98 -2.57
CA MET A 103 -1.92 11.63 -1.44
C MET A 103 -0.60 11.05 -1.91
N LEU A 104 -0.64 10.25 -2.97
CA LEU A 104 0.54 9.59 -3.50
C LEU A 104 1.57 10.60 -4.01
N ARG A 105 1.12 11.71 -4.56
CA ARG A 105 2.00 12.76 -5.05
C ARG A 105 2.89 13.33 -3.96
N ASN A 106 2.42 13.31 -2.72
CA ASN A 106 3.14 13.89 -1.60
C ASN A 106 3.99 12.86 -0.85
N TYR A 107 3.56 11.62 -0.80
CA TYR A 107 4.15 10.64 0.11
C TYR A 107 4.84 9.47 -0.58
N TYR A 108 4.33 9.03 -1.72
CA TYR A 108 5.02 8.02 -2.50
C TYR A 108 6.02 8.71 -3.41
N GLY A 109 7.27 8.31 -3.34
CA GLY A 109 8.33 8.87 -4.15
C GLY A 109 8.06 8.74 -5.64
N THR A 110 7.35 7.71 -6.03
CA THR A 110 6.94 7.50 -7.41
C THR A 110 5.51 6.99 -7.42
N GLY A 111 4.58 7.87 -7.71
CA GLY A 111 3.18 7.47 -7.86
C GLY A 111 2.99 6.38 -8.90
N GLY A 112 3.93 6.24 -9.83
CA GLY A 112 3.90 5.19 -10.83
C GLY A 112 4.03 3.78 -10.28
N ASP A 113 4.54 3.64 -9.07
CA ASP A 113 4.66 2.33 -8.44
C ASP A 113 3.30 1.73 -8.05
N MET A 114 2.29 2.55 -8.06
CA MET A 114 0.91 2.12 -7.85
C MET A 114 0.28 1.68 -9.17
N ASN A 115 1.06 1.01 -9.96
CA ASN A 115 0.72 0.67 -11.34
C ASN A 115 -0.38 -0.38 -11.41
N VAL A 116 -1.45 -0.05 -12.14
CA VAL A 116 -2.57 -0.96 -12.40
C VAL A 116 -2.09 -2.22 -13.12
N ASP A 117 -1.08 -2.10 -13.93
CA ASP A 117 -0.57 -3.20 -14.75
C ASP A 117 -0.11 -4.39 -13.93
N GLN A 118 0.20 -4.18 -12.67
CA GLN A 118 0.57 -5.27 -11.77
C GLN A 118 -0.59 -6.24 -11.55
N TYR A 119 -1.81 -5.83 -11.85
CA TYR A 119 -3.04 -6.58 -11.56
C TYR A 119 -3.88 -6.85 -12.79
N ALA A 120 -3.45 -6.38 -13.93
CA ALA A 120 -4.18 -6.54 -15.18
C ALA A 120 -3.95 -7.96 -15.81
#